data_4e4011c2fc95d26c1c195b918895115c
#
_entry.id   4e4011c2fc95d26c1c195b918895115c
#
_cell.length_a   1.000
_cell.length_b   1.000
_cell.length_c   1.000
_cell.angle_alpha   90.00
_cell.angle_beta   90.00
_cell.angle_gamma   90.00
#
_symmetry.space_group_name_H-M   'P 1'
#
loop_
_entity.id
_entity.type
_entity.pdbx_description
1 polymer ?
#
loop_
_entity_poly.entity_id
_entity_poly.type
_entity_poly.pdbx_seq_one_letter_code
_entity_poly.pdbx_strand_id
1 'polypeptide(L)'
;VTTLFAQIPAGYYDSASGSSGTVLQQALHDIIDNHTVVTYTALWTHYQTTDVRPDNGKVWDMYSDIPGGTPAYSYTFVTDQCGNYSGEGSCYNREHSWPKSWFNEASPMYTDIFHVVPTDGYVNGRRSNYPYGEVSNPTWPSTNGSKVGPNTTAGYTGTVFEPIDAYKGDFARIYFYMSTRYLNEDSSWDTND
;
A
#
# COMPACT_ATOMS: atom_id res chain seq x y z
N VAL A 1 9.95 26.08 7.56
CA VAL A 1 10.36 24.72 7.18
C VAL A 1 10.03 24.57 5.70
N THR A 2 11.06 24.53 4.85
CA THR A 2 10.90 24.35 3.40
C THR A 2 10.63 22.85 3.19
N THR A 3 9.43 22.50 2.80
CA THR A 3 9.09 21.13 2.42
C THR A 3 9.84 20.84 1.12
N LEU A 4 10.89 20.04 1.16
CA LEU A 4 11.53 19.49 -0.03
C LEU A 4 10.60 18.40 -0.57
N PHE A 5 9.81 18.73 -1.57
CA PHE A 5 9.22 17.70 -2.41
C PHE A 5 10.34 17.06 -3.24
N ALA A 6 10.41 15.73 -3.26
CA ALA A 6 11.29 15.05 -4.21
C ALA A 6 10.87 15.48 -5.62
N GLN A 7 11.71 16.28 -6.28
CA GLN A 7 11.41 16.76 -7.62
C GLN A 7 11.83 15.69 -8.62
N ILE A 8 10.88 15.28 -9.47
CA ILE A 8 11.16 14.36 -10.57
C ILE A 8 12.23 15.00 -11.45
N PRO A 9 13.35 14.31 -11.76
CA PRO A 9 14.38 14.84 -12.63
C PRO A 9 13.81 15.28 -13.99
N ALA A 10 14.32 16.38 -14.54
CA ALA A 10 13.92 16.83 -15.86
C ALA A 10 14.18 15.73 -16.90
N GLY A 11 13.19 15.46 -17.75
CA GLY A 11 13.29 14.42 -18.78
C GLY A 11 13.06 12.99 -18.29
N TYR A 12 12.77 12.77 -17.00
CA TYR A 12 12.60 11.41 -16.44
C TYR A 12 11.54 10.57 -17.18
N TYR A 13 10.48 11.20 -17.66
CA TYR A 13 9.40 10.52 -18.39
C TYR A 13 9.40 10.79 -19.90
N ASP A 14 10.47 11.36 -20.48
CA ASP A 14 10.49 11.75 -21.90
C ASP A 14 10.25 10.57 -22.85
N SER A 15 10.80 9.39 -22.53
CA SER A 15 10.60 8.17 -23.32
C SER A 15 9.15 7.64 -23.34
N ALA A 16 8.34 8.05 -22.37
CA ALA A 16 6.91 7.69 -22.30
C ALA A 16 6.00 8.76 -22.94
N SER A 17 6.56 9.92 -23.31
CA SER A 17 5.79 11.05 -23.83
C SER A 17 5.07 10.72 -25.13
N GLY A 18 3.78 11.06 -25.19
CA GLY A 18 2.94 10.79 -26.38
C GLY A 18 2.49 9.35 -26.57
N SER A 19 2.93 8.43 -25.69
CA SER A 19 2.51 7.03 -25.70
C SER A 19 1.14 6.83 -25.04
N SER A 20 0.46 5.72 -25.35
CA SER A 20 -0.81 5.33 -24.73
C SER A 20 -0.97 3.80 -24.66
N GLY A 21 -1.92 3.33 -23.85
CA GLY A 21 -2.21 1.90 -23.69
C GLY A 21 -0.99 1.09 -23.28
N THR A 22 -0.81 -0.08 -23.87
CA THR A 22 0.31 -0.99 -23.56
C THR A 22 1.69 -0.42 -23.89
N VAL A 23 1.77 0.47 -24.91
CA VAL A 23 3.04 1.15 -25.26
C VAL A 23 3.45 2.11 -24.14
N LEU A 24 2.50 2.83 -23.54
CA LEU A 24 2.76 3.68 -22.39
C LEU A 24 3.16 2.83 -21.17
N GLN A 25 2.46 1.74 -20.91
CA GLN A 25 2.77 0.86 -19.79
C GLN A 25 4.20 0.29 -19.91
N GLN A 26 4.59 -0.18 -21.09
CA GLN A 26 5.96 -0.66 -21.32
C GLN A 26 7.00 0.44 -21.13
N ALA A 27 6.76 1.64 -21.69
CA ALA A 27 7.69 2.76 -21.52
C ALA A 27 7.85 3.19 -20.06
N LEU A 28 6.76 3.19 -19.28
CA LEU A 28 6.82 3.44 -17.84
C LEU A 28 7.53 2.32 -17.08
N HIS A 29 7.28 1.06 -17.43
CA HIS A 29 8.03 -0.08 -16.90
C HIS A 29 9.54 0.10 -17.09
N ASP A 30 9.98 0.40 -18.31
CA ASP A 30 11.41 0.57 -18.65
C ASP A 30 12.07 1.74 -17.85
N ILE A 31 11.28 2.75 -17.47
CA ILE A 31 11.75 3.88 -16.66
C ILE A 31 11.91 3.49 -15.19
N ILE A 32 10.95 2.74 -14.62
CA ILE A 32 10.90 2.44 -13.18
C ILE A 32 11.46 1.07 -12.82
N ASP A 33 11.87 0.28 -13.80
CA ASP A 33 12.54 -0.99 -13.57
C ASP A 33 13.90 -0.80 -12.90
N ASN A 34 14.47 -1.88 -12.38
CA ASN A 34 15.82 -1.87 -11.75
C ASN A 34 15.98 -0.91 -10.56
N HIS A 35 14.94 -0.70 -9.74
CA HIS A 35 15.05 0.05 -8.50
C HIS A 35 16.03 -0.62 -7.51
N THR A 36 16.58 0.14 -6.59
CA THR A 36 17.43 -0.40 -5.52
C THR A 36 16.61 -1.25 -4.56
N VAL A 37 16.88 -2.55 -4.54
CA VAL A 37 16.22 -3.48 -3.63
C VAL A 37 16.77 -3.28 -2.21
N VAL A 38 15.88 -3.07 -1.25
CA VAL A 38 16.23 -2.96 0.17
C VAL A 38 15.92 -4.25 0.91
N THR A 39 16.47 -4.43 2.11
CA THR A 39 16.10 -5.58 2.94
C THR A 39 14.77 -5.35 3.66
N TYR A 40 14.08 -6.43 4.01
CA TYR A 40 12.81 -6.34 4.74
C TYR A 40 12.96 -5.60 6.08
N THR A 41 14.10 -5.74 6.76
CA THR A 41 14.39 -4.98 7.99
C THR A 41 14.63 -3.51 7.72
N ALA A 42 15.24 -3.15 6.59
CA ALA A 42 15.52 -1.75 6.25
C ALA A 42 14.25 -0.93 6.00
N LEU A 43 13.13 -1.55 5.66
CA LEU A 43 11.84 -0.87 5.51
C LEU A 43 11.47 -0.04 6.76
N TRP A 44 11.76 -0.55 7.96
CA TRP A 44 11.53 0.19 9.21
C TRP A 44 12.24 1.54 9.26
N THR A 45 13.45 1.61 8.69
CA THR A 45 14.23 2.85 8.64
C THR A 45 13.71 3.78 7.55
N HIS A 46 13.35 3.22 6.38
CA HIS A 46 12.86 4.02 5.27
C HIS A 46 11.53 4.71 5.58
N TYR A 47 10.60 4.05 6.28
CA TYR A 47 9.34 4.66 6.71
C TYR A 47 9.50 5.95 7.50
N GLN A 48 10.63 6.13 8.20
CA GLN A 48 10.91 7.36 8.94
C GLN A 48 11.11 8.58 8.04
N THR A 49 11.16 8.40 6.73
CA THR A 49 11.28 9.48 5.74
C THR A 49 10.21 9.43 4.66
N THR A 50 9.70 8.25 4.32
CA THR A 50 8.72 8.06 3.24
C THR A 50 7.27 8.12 3.71
N ASP A 51 7.01 7.67 4.94
CA ASP A 51 5.65 7.48 5.46
C ASP A 51 5.42 8.28 6.75
N VAL A 52 5.82 9.54 6.71
CA VAL A 52 5.72 10.47 7.84
C VAL A 52 4.52 11.41 7.66
N ARG A 53 3.64 11.45 8.64
CA ARG A 53 2.58 12.46 8.68
C ARG A 53 3.17 13.86 8.80
N PRO A 54 2.86 14.76 7.88
CA PRO A 54 3.49 16.10 7.85
C PRO A 54 3.03 17.01 9.00
N ASP A 55 1.89 16.72 9.60
CA ASP A 55 1.30 17.52 10.68
C ASP A 55 1.90 17.25 12.06
N ASN A 56 2.40 16.02 12.30
CA ASN A 56 2.80 15.61 13.65
C ASN A 56 4.04 14.70 13.72
N GLY A 57 4.62 14.31 12.58
CA GLY A 57 5.81 13.45 12.53
C GLY A 57 5.58 11.99 12.92
N LYS A 58 4.34 11.56 13.06
CA LYS A 58 3.98 10.17 13.35
C LYS A 58 3.96 9.33 12.08
N VAL A 59 3.82 8.01 12.25
CA VAL A 59 3.63 7.08 11.13
C VAL A 59 2.37 7.46 10.35
N TRP A 60 2.50 7.55 9.05
CA TRP A 60 1.34 7.70 8.16
C TRP A 60 0.77 6.31 7.87
N ASP A 61 -0.21 5.94 8.65
CA ASP A 61 -0.90 4.66 8.58
C ASP A 61 -2.28 4.85 7.94
N MET A 62 -2.44 4.47 6.68
CA MET A 62 -3.70 4.62 5.94
C MET A 62 -4.84 3.74 6.48
N TYR A 63 -4.55 2.79 7.39
CA TYR A 63 -5.59 1.94 8.01
C TYR A 63 -6.12 2.51 9.33
N SER A 64 -5.48 3.54 9.88
CA SER A 64 -5.94 4.23 11.09
C SER A 64 -6.19 5.72 10.89
N ASP A 65 -5.55 6.33 9.90
CA ASP A 65 -5.65 7.77 9.66
C ASP A 65 -7.04 8.18 9.16
N ILE A 66 -7.41 9.43 9.51
CA ILE A 66 -8.63 10.12 9.04
C ILE A 66 -8.18 11.48 8.50
N PRO A 67 -8.03 11.65 7.17
CA PRO A 67 -7.61 12.91 6.58
C PRO A 67 -8.52 14.07 6.98
N GLY A 68 -7.91 15.12 7.53
CA GLY A 68 -8.64 16.28 8.06
C GLY A 68 -9.34 16.06 9.39
N GLY A 69 -9.24 14.86 9.98
CA GLY A 69 -9.79 14.49 11.27
C GLY A 69 -8.71 14.08 12.27
N THR A 70 -9.18 13.53 13.40
CA THR A 70 -8.29 12.97 14.44
C THR A 70 -8.46 11.45 14.43
N PRO A 71 -7.41 10.68 14.13
CA PRO A 71 -7.45 9.23 14.24
C PRO A 71 -7.61 8.80 15.71
N ALA A 72 -8.20 7.62 15.94
CA ALA A 72 -8.39 7.10 17.29
C ALA A 72 -7.04 6.85 18.01
N TYR A 73 -6.00 6.56 17.25
CA TYR A 73 -4.63 6.34 17.72
C TYR A 73 -3.64 6.71 16.62
N SER A 74 -2.36 6.80 16.97
CA SER A 74 -1.26 7.03 16.02
C SER A 74 0.02 6.40 16.56
N TYR A 75 0.97 6.08 15.67
CA TYR A 75 2.19 5.37 16.02
C TYR A 75 3.43 6.25 15.96
N THR A 76 4.36 5.99 16.87
CA THR A 76 5.71 6.57 16.87
C THR A 76 6.66 5.60 16.20
N PHE A 77 7.49 6.10 15.27
CA PHE A 77 8.51 5.28 14.64
C PHE A 77 9.42 4.63 15.68
N VAL A 78 9.90 3.43 15.36
CA VAL A 78 10.77 2.59 16.20
C VAL A 78 10.07 2.03 17.43
N THR A 79 9.41 2.88 18.23
CA THR A 79 8.81 2.50 19.52
C THR A 79 7.63 1.56 19.36
N ASP A 80 6.76 1.85 18.37
CA ASP A 80 5.47 1.16 18.23
C ASP A 80 5.47 0.09 17.13
N GLN A 81 6.67 -0.37 16.70
CA GLN A 81 6.83 -1.49 15.76
C GLN A 81 6.50 -2.82 16.44
N CYS A 82 5.82 -3.71 15.73
CA CYS A 82 5.63 -5.07 16.24
C CYS A 82 5.42 -6.14 15.17
N GLY A 83 5.50 -7.41 15.61
CA GLY A 83 5.04 -8.57 14.87
C GLY A 83 3.82 -9.22 15.50
N ASN A 84 3.49 -8.88 16.76
CA ASN A 84 2.35 -9.43 17.52
C ASN A 84 1.48 -8.28 18.04
N TYR A 85 0.18 -8.41 17.84
CA TYR A 85 -0.83 -7.42 18.20
C TYR A 85 -2.03 -8.10 18.86
N SER A 86 -2.74 -7.37 19.72
CA SER A 86 -3.96 -7.86 20.42
C SER A 86 -5.25 -7.20 19.93
N GLY A 87 -5.14 -6.06 19.26
CA GLY A 87 -6.25 -5.26 18.76
C GLY A 87 -5.76 -4.03 18.01
N GLU A 88 -6.68 -3.27 17.46
CA GLU A 88 -6.36 -1.96 16.84
C GLU A 88 -5.68 -1.05 17.86
N GLY A 89 -4.73 -0.25 17.39
CA GLY A 89 -3.96 0.64 18.25
C GLY A 89 -2.82 -0.04 19.04
N SER A 90 -2.60 -1.36 18.86
CA SER A 90 -1.51 -2.05 19.56
C SER A 90 -0.13 -1.64 19.06
N CYS A 91 0.06 -1.64 17.76
CA CYS A 91 1.34 -1.35 17.09
C CYS A 91 1.17 -1.35 15.57
N TYR A 92 2.18 -0.86 14.86
CA TYR A 92 2.19 -0.93 13.40
C TYR A 92 3.17 -1.99 12.90
N ASN A 93 2.86 -2.55 11.72
CA ASN A 93 3.72 -3.48 11.01
C ASN A 93 3.84 -3.11 9.52
N ARG A 94 4.30 -4.03 8.68
CA ARG A 94 4.55 -3.84 7.25
C ARG A 94 3.45 -4.54 6.47
N GLU A 95 2.56 -3.75 5.90
CA GLU A 95 1.48 -4.20 5.04
C GLU A 95 1.96 -4.36 3.61
N HIS A 96 1.77 -5.53 3.03
CA HIS A 96 1.88 -5.74 1.60
C HIS A 96 0.52 -5.44 0.96
N SER A 97 0.32 -4.21 0.47
CA SER A 97 -0.95 -3.79 -0.13
C SER A 97 -1.35 -4.66 -1.33
N TRP A 98 -0.39 -5.08 -2.15
CA TRP A 98 -0.53 -6.26 -3.00
C TRP A 98 -0.12 -7.48 -2.18
N PRO A 99 -1.01 -8.45 -1.89
CA PRO A 99 -0.75 -9.53 -0.95
C PRO A 99 0.50 -10.34 -1.31
N LYS A 100 1.41 -10.48 -0.36
CA LYS A 100 2.68 -11.17 -0.60
C LYS A 100 2.51 -12.64 -1.00
N SER A 101 1.43 -13.28 -0.58
CA SER A 101 1.09 -14.64 -0.98
C SER A 101 0.80 -14.76 -2.48
N TRP A 102 0.34 -13.71 -3.14
CA TRP A 102 0.00 -13.74 -4.56
C TRP A 102 1.24 -13.82 -5.46
N PHE A 103 2.41 -13.37 -4.98
CA PHE A 103 3.69 -13.50 -5.67
C PHE A 103 4.69 -14.41 -4.94
N ASN A 104 4.19 -15.31 -4.07
CA ASN A 104 4.98 -16.30 -3.32
C ASN A 104 6.15 -15.69 -2.51
N GLU A 105 5.94 -14.49 -1.95
CA GLU A 105 6.95 -13.73 -1.20
C GLU A 105 8.26 -13.49 -1.98
N ALA A 106 8.21 -13.51 -3.30
CA ALA A 106 9.38 -13.36 -4.14
C ALA A 106 9.96 -11.94 -4.08
N SER A 107 11.29 -11.85 -4.19
CA SER A 107 11.97 -10.57 -4.40
C SER A 107 11.99 -10.21 -5.88
N PRO A 108 12.02 -8.90 -6.23
CA PRO A 108 12.14 -7.72 -5.33
C PRO A 108 10.82 -7.26 -4.70
N MET A 109 9.66 -7.77 -5.12
CA MET A 109 8.32 -7.36 -4.65
C MET A 109 8.19 -7.37 -3.13
N TYR A 110 8.76 -8.38 -2.46
CA TYR A 110 8.64 -8.58 -1.02
C TYR A 110 9.14 -7.39 -0.18
N THR A 111 10.00 -6.56 -0.74
CA THR A 111 10.61 -5.44 -0.02
C THR A 111 10.45 -4.10 -0.74
N ASP A 112 9.60 -4.05 -1.75
CA ASP A 112 9.37 -2.82 -2.51
C ASP A 112 8.54 -1.83 -1.71
N ILE A 113 9.17 -0.74 -1.30
CA ILE A 113 8.61 0.29 -0.44
C ILE A 113 7.39 1.01 -1.04
N PHE A 114 7.21 0.97 -2.36
CA PHE A 114 6.07 1.61 -3.02
C PHE A 114 4.74 0.87 -2.82
N HIS A 115 4.79 -0.39 -2.34
CA HIS A 115 3.58 -1.12 -1.99
C HIS A 115 3.62 -1.75 -0.59
N VAL A 116 4.80 -1.82 0.03
CA VAL A 116 4.94 -2.29 1.41
C VAL A 116 4.94 -1.08 2.34
N VAL A 117 3.80 -0.80 2.94
CA VAL A 117 3.54 0.42 3.72
C VAL A 117 3.35 0.12 5.21
N PRO A 118 3.64 1.06 6.11
CA PRO A 118 3.38 0.87 7.54
C PRO A 118 1.90 1.02 7.83
N THR A 119 1.30 0.03 8.50
CA THR A 119 -0.11 0.07 8.92
C THR A 119 -0.31 -0.55 10.28
N ASP A 120 -1.46 -0.25 10.92
CA ASP A 120 -1.92 -0.98 12.10
C ASP A 120 -1.83 -2.50 11.88
N GLY A 121 -1.14 -3.19 12.79
CA GLY A 121 -0.89 -4.62 12.65
C GLY A 121 -2.15 -5.46 12.74
N TYR A 122 -3.12 -5.06 13.58
CA TYR A 122 -4.37 -5.79 13.71
C TYR A 122 -5.27 -5.60 12.48
N VAL A 123 -5.40 -4.38 11.96
CA VAL A 123 -6.16 -4.10 10.72
C VAL A 123 -5.52 -4.83 9.54
N ASN A 124 -4.19 -4.82 9.41
CA ASN A 124 -3.46 -5.63 8.44
C ASN A 124 -3.83 -7.13 8.58
N GLY A 125 -3.80 -7.68 9.80
CA GLY A 125 -4.24 -9.05 10.05
C GLY A 125 -5.70 -9.32 9.69
N ARG A 126 -6.59 -8.36 9.89
CA ARG A 126 -8.01 -8.45 9.49
C ARG A 126 -8.19 -8.36 7.98
N ARG A 127 -7.38 -7.53 7.31
CA ARG A 127 -7.35 -7.46 5.85
C ARG A 127 -6.85 -8.77 5.25
N SER A 128 -5.93 -9.48 5.89
CA SER A 128 -5.41 -10.76 5.41
C SER A 128 -4.85 -10.62 3.97
N ASN A 129 -5.23 -11.49 3.06
CA ASN A 129 -4.90 -11.43 1.63
C ASN A 129 -6.13 -11.09 0.75
N TYR A 130 -7.16 -10.52 1.34
CA TYR A 130 -8.34 -10.13 0.57
C TYR A 130 -8.00 -9.01 -0.41
N PRO A 131 -8.56 -9.02 -1.63
CA PRO A 131 -8.43 -7.90 -2.55
C PRO A 131 -9.16 -6.67 -2.00
N TYR A 132 -8.83 -5.50 -2.55
CA TYR A 132 -9.60 -4.30 -2.29
C TYR A 132 -10.91 -4.32 -3.08
N GLY A 133 -12.00 -3.82 -2.47
CA GLY A 133 -13.32 -3.75 -3.09
C GLY A 133 -14.30 -2.97 -2.25
N GLU A 134 -15.58 -3.01 -2.62
CA GLU A 134 -16.66 -2.28 -1.95
C GLU A 134 -17.48 -3.24 -1.06
N VAL A 135 -17.78 -2.81 0.16
CA VAL A 135 -18.51 -3.61 1.17
C VAL A 135 -19.76 -2.89 1.64
N SER A 136 -20.95 -3.49 1.44
CA SER A 136 -22.21 -2.94 1.96
C SER A 136 -22.56 -3.43 3.36
N ASN A 137 -22.27 -4.70 3.66
CA ASN A 137 -22.57 -5.35 4.94
C ASN A 137 -21.27 -5.87 5.57
N PRO A 138 -20.54 -5.03 6.30
CA PRO A 138 -19.25 -5.44 6.86
C PRO A 138 -19.41 -6.55 7.89
N THR A 139 -18.59 -7.57 7.78
CA THR A 139 -18.38 -8.59 8.82
C THR A 139 -17.45 -8.08 9.91
N TRP A 140 -16.63 -7.10 9.58
CA TRP A 140 -15.76 -6.39 10.52
C TRP A 140 -15.49 -4.96 10.04
N PRO A 141 -15.78 -3.94 10.84
CA PRO A 141 -15.35 -2.55 10.62
C PRO A 141 -14.12 -2.21 11.46
N SER A 142 -13.20 -1.39 10.94
CA SER A 142 -12.12 -0.77 11.72
C SER A 142 -12.56 0.57 12.34
N THR A 143 -11.77 1.09 13.27
CA THR A 143 -12.05 2.36 13.94
C THR A 143 -11.99 3.56 13.01
N ASN A 144 -11.21 3.52 11.92
CA ASN A 144 -11.20 4.60 10.93
C ASN A 144 -12.33 4.49 9.90
N GLY A 145 -13.07 3.38 9.87
CA GLY A 145 -14.17 3.14 8.95
C GLY A 145 -13.84 2.22 7.76
N SER A 146 -12.62 1.69 7.68
CA SER A 146 -12.31 0.62 6.73
C SER A 146 -13.08 -0.65 7.09
N LYS A 147 -13.34 -1.54 6.13
CA LYS A 147 -14.27 -2.66 6.32
C LYS A 147 -13.73 -3.95 5.70
N VAL A 148 -14.09 -5.07 6.31
CA VAL A 148 -13.98 -6.41 5.70
C VAL A 148 -15.39 -6.97 5.51
N GLY A 149 -15.68 -7.54 4.36
CA GLY A 149 -16.99 -8.16 4.11
C GLY A 149 -17.16 -8.64 2.67
N PRO A 150 -18.36 -9.13 2.34
CA PRO A 150 -18.66 -9.54 0.97
C PRO A 150 -18.56 -8.37 -0.02
N ASN A 151 -17.92 -8.64 -1.15
CA ASN A 151 -17.82 -7.65 -2.23
C ASN A 151 -19.18 -7.37 -2.87
N THR A 152 -19.41 -6.10 -3.22
CA THR A 152 -20.64 -5.66 -3.94
C THR A 152 -20.36 -5.24 -5.37
N THR A 153 -19.11 -5.12 -5.77
CA THR A 153 -18.74 -4.76 -7.14
C THR A 153 -18.88 -5.97 -8.06
N ALA A 154 -19.37 -5.76 -9.28
CA ALA A 154 -19.48 -6.83 -10.26
C ALA A 154 -18.10 -7.41 -10.62
N GLY A 155 -18.06 -8.73 -10.91
CA GLY A 155 -16.85 -9.43 -11.32
C GLY A 155 -16.18 -10.26 -10.24
N TYR A 156 -16.47 -10.02 -8.95
CA TYR A 156 -15.91 -10.80 -7.84
C TYR A 156 -16.96 -11.01 -6.74
N THR A 157 -17.07 -12.22 -6.21
CA THR A 157 -18.09 -12.60 -5.20
C THR A 157 -17.50 -12.95 -3.83
N GLY A 158 -16.19 -12.83 -3.66
CA GLY A 158 -15.49 -13.17 -2.42
C GLY A 158 -15.55 -12.07 -1.37
N THR A 159 -14.78 -12.28 -0.31
CA THR A 159 -14.53 -11.28 0.73
C THR A 159 -13.50 -10.28 0.24
N VAL A 160 -13.73 -9.00 0.53
CA VAL A 160 -12.82 -7.90 0.21
C VAL A 160 -12.53 -7.04 1.43
N PHE A 161 -11.47 -6.25 1.34
CA PHE A 161 -11.21 -5.15 2.26
C PHE A 161 -11.53 -3.83 1.55
N GLU A 162 -12.34 -3.00 2.17
CA GLU A 162 -12.64 -1.65 1.70
C GLU A 162 -11.93 -0.63 2.58
N PRO A 163 -10.87 0.05 2.09
CA PRO A 163 -10.31 1.20 2.79
C PRO A 163 -11.30 2.35 2.78
N ILE A 164 -11.13 3.33 3.67
CA ILE A 164 -11.94 4.55 3.62
C ILE A 164 -11.78 5.27 2.28
N ASP A 165 -12.80 5.98 1.83
CA ASP A 165 -12.83 6.64 0.52
C ASP A 165 -11.63 7.53 0.27
N ALA A 166 -11.12 8.18 1.31
CA ALA A 166 -9.96 9.06 1.22
C ALA A 166 -8.69 8.36 0.73
N TYR A 167 -8.54 7.04 0.98
CA TYR A 167 -7.35 6.26 0.62
C TYR A 167 -7.56 5.26 -0.54
N LYS A 168 -8.79 5.14 -1.07
CA LYS A 168 -9.05 4.26 -2.22
C LYS A 168 -8.17 4.60 -3.42
N GLY A 169 -7.98 5.89 -3.69
CA GLY A 169 -7.12 6.36 -4.78
C GLY A 169 -5.64 6.04 -4.56
N ASP A 170 -5.16 6.07 -3.31
CA ASP A 170 -3.77 5.73 -3.00
C ASP A 170 -3.50 4.25 -3.23
N PHE A 171 -4.37 3.37 -2.74
CA PHE A 171 -4.25 1.93 -2.99
C PHE A 171 -4.42 1.58 -4.47
N ALA A 172 -5.31 2.25 -5.21
CA ALA A 172 -5.42 2.06 -6.64
C ALA A 172 -4.12 2.43 -7.38
N ARG A 173 -3.47 3.56 -7.01
CA ARG A 173 -2.17 3.94 -7.58
C ARG A 173 -1.07 2.94 -7.26
N ILE A 174 -1.08 2.36 -6.06
CA ILE A 174 -0.15 1.29 -5.69
C ILE A 174 -0.35 0.07 -6.60
N TYR A 175 -1.59 -0.32 -6.88
CA TYR A 175 -1.89 -1.44 -7.78
C TYR A 175 -1.43 -1.14 -9.22
N PHE A 176 -1.66 0.08 -9.73
CA PHE A 176 -1.11 0.49 -11.02
C PHE A 176 0.41 0.49 -11.05
N TYR A 177 1.05 0.91 -9.96
CA TYR A 177 2.50 0.81 -9.84
C TYR A 177 2.95 -0.65 -9.94
N MET A 178 2.37 -1.55 -9.15
CA MET A 178 2.74 -2.97 -9.13
C MET A 178 2.59 -3.61 -10.51
N SER A 179 1.45 -3.42 -11.19
CA SER A 179 1.23 -3.97 -12.53
C SER A 179 2.10 -3.33 -13.62
N THR A 180 2.62 -2.13 -13.38
CA THR A 180 3.55 -1.47 -14.32
C THR A 180 4.99 -1.87 -14.04
N ARG A 181 5.41 -1.81 -12.76
CA ARG A 181 6.79 -2.15 -12.35
C ARG A 181 7.11 -3.63 -12.59
N TYR A 182 6.15 -4.49 -12.38
CA TYR A 182 6.28 -5.94 -12.47
C TYR A 182 5.52 -6.53 -13.67
N LEU A 183 5.50 -5.78 -14.77
CA LEU A 183 4.77 -6.10 -16.00
C LEU A 183 5.12 -7.48 -16.57
N ASN A 184 6.35 -7.95 -16.38
CA ASN A 184 6.83 -9.23 -16.89
C ASN A 184 6.65 -10.39 -15.89
N GLU A 185 6.41 -10.09 -14.60
CA GLU A 185 6.28 -11.06 -13.51
C GLU A 185 4.83 -11.33 -13.14
N ASP A 186 3.96 -10.31 -13.23
CA ASP A 186 2.59 -10.32 -12.69
C ASP A 186 1.69 -11.39 -13.31
N SER A 187 1.93 -11.78 -14.57
CA SER A 187 1.17 -12.84 -15.25
C SER A 187 1.29 -14.23 -14.61
N SER A 188 2.27 -14.42 -13.72
CA SER A 188 2.48 -15.66 -12.96
C SER A 188 1.94 -15.61 -11.54
N TRP A 189 1.38 -14.48 -11.11
CA TRP A 189 0.91 -14.32 -9.74
C TRP A 189 -0.50 -14.85 -9.55
N ASP A 190 -0.73 -15.40 -8.35
CA ASP A 190 -2.09 -15.73 -7.95
C ASP A 190 -2.90 -14.44 -7.81
N THR A 191 -4.07 -14.43 -8.43
CA THR A 191 -5.07 -13.37 -8.25
C THR A 191 -6.33 -14.01 -7.70
N ASN A 192 -7.17 -13.23 -7.03
CA ASN A 192 -8.46 -13.69 -6.53
C ASN A 192 -9.58 -13.50 -7.58
N ASP A 193 -9.24 -13.48 -8.85
CA ASP A 193 -10.17 -13.36 -9.98
C ASP A 193 -10.90 -14.69 -10.25
#